data_4efa74531c55ef032ce8d842b8eaebba
#
_entry.id   4efa74531c55ef032ce8d842b8eaebba
#
_cell.length_a   1.000
_cell.length_b   1.000
_cell.length_c   1.000
_cell.angle_alpha   90.00
_cell.angle_beta   90.00
_cell.angle_gamma   90.00
#
_symmetry.space_group_name_H-M   'P 1'
#
loop_
_entity.id
_entity.type
_entity.pdbx_description
1 polymer ?
#
loop_
_entity_poly.entity_id
_entity_poly.type
_entity_poly.pdbx_seq_one_letter_code
_entity_poly.pdbx_strand_id
1 'polypeptide(L)'
;MKFFKFIVFILLITACYNKQEQKNNFMNYSDEILERAQEIHNRVLVLDTHVDINVANFTNDNNYTEDLGNQVNLPTMEAGGLDVAWFIVYTSQGELTAEGYNNAYRNAIGKFEAIHRLTEEIAPDKIGLAVNSNEARELHRSGKKVAMIGVENAYPLGLDISRVKEFYDRGARYMSLSHNGHSQFCDSNTGELDSLWVDNGVSDLG
;
A
#
# COMPACT_ATOMS: atom_id res chain seq x y z
N MET A 1 -0.06 -28.38 51.42
CA MET A 1 -0.86 -27.61 50.46
C MET A 1 -0.53 -26.10 50.36
N LYS A 2 0.35 -25.55 51.17
CA LYS A 2 0.75 -24.12 51.12
C LYS A 2 1.98 -23.83 50.26
N PHE A 3 2.82 -24.84 49.95
CA PHE A 3 4.03 -24.67 49.16
C PHE A 3 3.77 -24.56 47.63
N PHE A 4 2.68 -25.14 47.15
CA PHE A 4 2.36 -25.15 45.70
C PHE A 4 1.83 -23.79 45.18
N LYS A 5 1.23 -22.99 46.06
CA LYS A 5 0.72 -21.65 45.69
C LYS A 5 1.82 -20.60 45.52
N PHE A 6 2.96 -20.79 46.17
CA PHE A 6 4.08 -19.84 46.12
C PHE A 6 4.92 -19.98 44.86
N ILE A 7 5.03 -21.20 44.30
CA ILE A 7 5.77 -21.48 43.08
C ILE A 7 5.03 -20.92 41.84
N VAL A 8 3.70 -20.99 41.82
CA VAL A 8 2.89 -20.45 40.70
C VAL A 8 2.96 -18.93 40.64
N PHE A 9 3.10 -18.25 41.80
CA PHE A 9 3.20 -16.79 41.86
C PHE A 9 4.56 -16.27 41.35
N ILE A 10 5.64 -17.00 41.60
CA ILE A 10 6.99 -16.68 41.11
C ILE A 10 7.08 -16.90 39.58
N LEU A 11 6.45 -17.94 39.04
CA LEU A 11 6.40 -18.19 37.60
C LEU A 11 5.60 -17.12 36.82
N LEU A 12 4.58 -16.53 37.43
CA LEU A 12 3.82 -15.44 36.81
C LEU A 12 4.59 -14.11 36.79
N ILE A 13 5.42 -13.85 37.80
CA ILE A 13 6.25 -12.64 37.83
C ILE A 13 7.40 -12.72 36.83
N THR A 14 8.01 -13.90 36.66
CA THR A 14 9.06 -14.08 35.65
C THR A 14 8.52 -14.02 34.20
N ALA A 15 7.30 -14.49 33.95
CA ALA A 15 6.65 -14.39 32.64
C ALA A 15 6.30 -12.93 32.28
N CYS A 16 5.92 -12.10 33.26
CA CYS A 16 5.69 -10.67 33.06
C CYS A 16 7.01 -9.89 32.86
N TYR A 17 8.08 -10.27 33.56
CA TYR A 17 9.39 -9.64 33.41
C TYR A 17 10.01 -9.91 32.05
N ASN A 18 9.93 -11.12 31.51
CA ASN A 18 10.41 -11.47 30.18
C ASN A 18 9.61 -10.80 29.04
N LYS A 19 8.35 -10.44 29.27
CA LYS A 19 7.55 -9.73 28.26
C LYS A 19 7.91 -8.25 28.15
N GLN A 20 8.54 -7.69 29.18
CA GLN A 20 8.99 -6.29 29.19
C GLN A 20 10.41 -6.13 28.61
N GLU A 21 11.27 -7.14 28.71
CA GLU A 21 12.60 -7.13 28.08
C GLU A 21 12.55 -7.31 26.56
N GLN A 22 11.55 -8.01 26.03
CA GLN A 22 11.39 -8.14 24.56
C GLN A 22 10.91 -6.85 23.87
N LYS A 23 10.43 -5.85 24.62
CA LYS A 23 10.03 -4.55 24.07
C LYS A 23 11.18 -3.54 23.92
N ASN A 24 12.35 -3.81 24.47
CA ASN A 24 13.45 -2.84 24.57
C ASN A 24 14.64 -3.08 23.63
N ASN A 25 14.49 -3.91 22.61
CA ASN A 25 15.53 -4.09 21.59
C ASN A 25 15.41 -3.13 20.40
N PHE A 26 14.72 -2.01 20.56
CA PHE A 26 14.89 -0.86 19.67
C PHE A 26 16.18 -0.12 20.09
N MET A 27 17.04 0.13 19.10
CA MET A 27 18.30 0.85 19.28
C MET A 27 18.09 2.05 20.19
N ASN A 28 18.88 2.13 21.28
CA ASN A 28 18.83 3.25 22.23
C ASN A 28 19.51 4.46 21.55
N TYR A 29 18.76 5.22 20.78
CA TYR A 29 19.20 6.50 20.26
C TYR A 29 19.19 7.54 21.38
N SER A 30 20.14 8.49 21.38
CA SER A 30 20.09 9.62 22.31
C SER A 30 18.85 10.50 22.02
N ASP A 31 18.35 11.18 23.04
CA ASP A 31 17.22 12.11 22.89
C ASP A 31 17.49 13.16 21.81
N GLU A 32 18.72 13.64 21.69
CA GLU A 32 19.15 14.59 20.64
C GLU A 32 18.95 14.04 19.24
N ILE A 33 19.25 12.74 19.01
CA ILE A 33 19.02 12.10 17.71
C ILE A 33 17.53 11.97 17.42
N LEU A 34 16.73 11.61 18.42
CA LEU A 34 15.28 11.49 18.26
C LEU A 34 14.62 12.83 17.98
N GLU A 35 15.01 13.90 18.70
CA GLU A 35 14.54 15.27 18.46
C GLU A 35 14.92 15.72 17.05
N ARG A 36 16.17 15.49 16.63
CA ARG A 36 16.64 15.85 15.30
C ARG A 36 15.89 15.09 14.19
N ALA A 37 15.62 13.80 14.39
CA ALA A 37 14.84 12.99 13.44
C ALA A 37 13.41 13.54 13.32
N GLN A 38 12.77 13.87 14.44
CA GLN A 38 11.43 14.44 14.47
C GLN A 38 11.37 15.82 13.80
N GLU A 39 12.35 16.69 14.02
CA GLU A 39 12.47 17.98 13.35
C GLU A 39 12.57 17.84 11.82
N ILE A 40 13.36 16.87 11.35
CA ILE A 40 13.48 16.58 9.91
C ILE A 40 12.16 16.08 9.37
N HIS A 41 11.56 15.09 10.05
CA HIS A 41 10.30 14.48 9.66
C HIS A 41 9.18 15.53 9.51
N ASN A 42 9.07 16.45 10.46
CA ASN A 42 8.06 17.51 10.45
C ASN A 42 8.24 18.57 9.34
N ARG A 43 9.42 18.63 8.72
CA ARG A 43 9.72 19.62 7.66
C ARG A 43 9.61 19.10 6.25
N VAL A 44 9.60 17.78 6.09
CA VAL A 44 9.53 17.12 4.78
C VAL A 44 8.15 16.56 4.55
N LEU A 45 7.79 16.41 3.31
CA LEU A 45 6.61 15.65 2.92
C LEU A 45 7.01 14.19 2.82
N VAL A 46 6.45 13.37 3.72
CA VAL A 46 6.75 11.94 3.83
C VAL A 46 5.81 11.16 2.94
N LEU A 47 6.37 10.31 2.10
CA LEU A 47 5.57 9.53 1.16
C LEU A 47 5.99 8.05 1.14
N ASP A 48 4.99 7.19 0.97
CA ASP A 48 5.15 5.79 0.63
C ASP A 48 4.66 5.58 -0.80
N THR A 49 5.49 4.97 -1.64
CA THR A 49 5.20 4.77 -3.07
C THR A 49 4.45 3.49 -3.38
N HIS A 50 4.18 2.62 -2.37
CA HIS A 50 3.57 1.32 -2.63
C HIS A 50 2.77 0.80 -1.44
N VAL A 51 1.49 1.09 -1.43
CA VAL A 51 0.54 0.63 -0.40
C VAL A 51 -0.52 -0.25 -1.05
N ASP A 52 -0.42 -1.55 -0.85
CA ASP A 52 -1.44 -2.50 -1.29
C ASP A 52 -2.77 -2.27 -0.61
N ILE A 53 -3.85 -2.40 -1.38
CA ILE A 53 -5.20 -2.20 -0.88
C ILE A 53 -6.08 -3.45 -0.98
N ASN A 54 -6.97 -3.59 0.00
CA ASN A 54 -8.09 -4.52 -0.06
C ASN A 54 -9.39 -3.71 -0.19
N VAL A 55 -10.14 -3.90 -1.27
CA VAL A 55 -11.40 -3.17 -1.53
C VAL A 55 -12.45 -3.31 -0.43
N ALA A 56 -12.39 -4.38 0.37
CA ALA A 56 -13.26 -4.57 1.53
C ALA A 56 -13.06 -3.52 2.63
N ASN A 57 -11.92 -2.80 2.60
CA ASN A 57 -11.59 -1.72 3.52
C ASN A 57 -11.99 -0.32 2.99
N PHE A 58 -12.88 -0.26 2.00
CA PHE A 58 -13.33 0.98 1.38
C PHE A 58 -14.87 1.03 1.32
N THR A 59 -15.52 0.60 2.39
CA THR A 59 -16.97 0.66 2.58
C THR A 59 -17.35 1.67 3.65
N ASN A 60 -18.62 2.03 3.76
CA ASN A 60 -19.07 2.94 4.81
C ASN A 60 -18.86 2.37 6.22
N ASP A 61 -18.96 1.05 6.37
CA ASP A 61 -18.89 0.37 7.67
C ASP A 61 -17.49 -0.13 8.02
N ASN A 62 -16.57 -0.19 7.06
CA ASN A 62 -15.20 -0.66 7.25
C ASN A 62 -14.28 0.08 6.28
N ASN A 63 -13.55 1.07 6.78
CA ASN A 63 -12.75 1.94 5.93
C ASN A 63 -11.52 2.53 6.63
N TYR A 64 -10.71 3.20 5.86
CA TYR A 64 -9.41 3.76 6.27
C TYR A 64 -9.50 4.87 7.34
N THR A 65 -10.68 5.32 7.75
CA THR A 65 -10.82 6.26 8.88
C THR A 65 -10.65 5.59 10.23
N GLU A 66 -10.60 4.25 10.26
CA GLU A 66 -10.47 3.42 11.45
C GLU A 66 -9.13 2.68 11.45
N ASP A 67 -8.70 2.23 12.63
CA ASP A 67 -7.57 1.30 12.75
C ASP A 67 -8.03 -0.10 12.32
N LEU A 68 -7.69 -0.45 11.09
CA LEU A 68 -8.05 -1.72 10.46
C LEU A 68 -7.10 -2.88 10.82
N GLY A 69 -6.09 -2.62 11.65
CA GLY A 69 -5.04 -3.59 11.94
C GLY A 69 -4.09 -3.86 10.75
N ASN A 70 -4.19 -3.08 9.68
CA ASN A 70 -3.25 -3.07 8.56
C ASN A 70 -2.15 -2.03 8.78
N GLN A 71 -1.12 -2.03 7.91
CA GLN A 71 0.03 -1.13 8.08
C GLN A 71 -0.32 0.33 7.78
N VAL A 72 -1.22 0.60 6.82
CA VAL A 72 -1.59 1.94 6.39
C VAL A 72 -3.09 2.14 6.45
N ASN A 73 -3.51 3.05 7.31
CA ASN A 73 -4.84 3.62 7.43
C ASN A 73 -4.69 5.05 7.96
N LEU A 74 -5.73 5.87 7.98
CA LEU A 74 -5.59 7.27 8.39
C LEU A 74 -5.04 7.44 9.82
N PRO A 75 -5.49 6.67 10.83
CA PRO A 75 -4.88 6.71 12.17
C PRO A 75 -3.39 6.38 12.19
N THR A 76 -2.94 5.35 11.45
CA THR A 76 -1.51 4.97 11.41
C THR A 76 -0.69 5.94 10.56
N MET A 77 -1.24 6.50 9.48
CA MET A 77 -0.62 7.59 8.72
C MET A 77 -0.40 8.83 9.58
N GLU A 78 -1.37 9.16 10.43
CA GLU A 78 -1.27 10.30 11.35
C GLU A 78 -0.23 10.05 12.44
N ALA A 79 -0.29 8.90 13.10
CA ALA A 79 0.65 8.52 14.16
C ALA A 79 2.10 8.38 13.66
N GLY A 80 2.30 7.87 12.43
CA GLY A 80 3.61 7.69 11.81
C GLY A 80 4.12 8.90 11.02
N GLY A 81 3.30 9.95 10.85
CA GLY A 81 3.65 11.13 10.07
C GLY A 81 3.76 10.88 8.56
N LEU A 82 3.09 9.85 8.04
CA LEU A 82 3.00 9.62 6.60
C LEU A 82 1.99 10.59 5.98
N ASP A 83 2.43 11.37 4.99
CA ASP A 83 1.60 12.41 4.36
C ASP A 83 0.96 11.93 3.06
N VAL A 84 1.70 11.17 2.26
CA VAL A 84 1.27 10.69 0.93
C VAL A 84 1.39 9.17 0.86
N ALA A 85 0.30 8.50 0.52
CA ALA A 85 0.28 7.07 0.24
C ALA A 85 -0.09 6.82 -1.22
N TRP A 86 0.75 6.06 -1.93
CA TRP A 86 0.39 5.55 -3.25
C TRP A 86 -0.41 4.27 -3.08
N PHE A 87 -1.70 4.34 -3.29
CA PHE A 87 -2.57 3.17 -3.27
C PHE A 87 -2.46 2.40 -4.57
N ILE A 88 -2.22 1.10 -4.44
CA ILE A 88 -1.84 0.28 -5.58
C ILE A 88 -3.04 -0.49 -6.13
N VAL A 89 -3.31 -0.26 -7.40
CA VAL A 89 -4.19 -1.07 -8.22
C VAL A 89 -3.38 -2.26 -8.72
N TYR A 90 -3.17 -3.23 -7.82
CA TYR A 90 -2.53 -4.50 -8.14
C TYR A 90 -3.55 -5.51 -8.64
N THR A 91 -3.19 -6.26 -9.68
CA THR A 91 -3.94 -7.44 -10.13
C THR A 91 -2.98 -8.61 -10.29
N SER A 92 -3.33 -9.75 -9.71
CA SER A 92 -2.54 -10.96 -9.88
C SER A 92 -2.46 -11.36 -11.35
N GLN A 93 -1.32 -11.88 -11.75
CA GLN A 93 -1.16 -12.47 -13.08
C GLN A 93 -2.01 -13.72 -13.21
N GLY A 94 -2.81 -13.78 -14.26
CA GLY A 94 -3.60 -14.93 -14.68
C GLY A 94 -3.20 -15.39 -16.07
N GLU A 95 -4.02 -16.25 -16.67
CA GLU A 95 -3.81 -16.72 -18.03
C GLU A 95 -3.94 -15.58 -19.05
N LEU A 96 -3.09 -15.60 -20.09
CA LEU A 96 -3.10 -14.61 -21.17
C LEU A 96 -4.25 -14.90 -22.17
N THR A 97 -5.47 -14.83 -21.66
CA THR A 97 -6.72 -15.10 -22.38
C THR A 97 -7.68 -13.92 -22.23
N ALA A 98 -8.64 -13.81 -23.14
CA ALA A 98 -9.68 -12.79 -23.07
C ALA A 98 -10.45 -12.81 -21.73
N GLU A 99 -10.71 -13.98 -21.18
CA GLU A 99 -11.36 -14.14 -19.89
C GLU A 99 -10.47 -13.65 -18.75
N GLY A 100 -9.18 -14.06 -18.73
CA GLY A 100 -8.19 -13.62 -17.75
C GLY A 100 -8.05 -12.10 -17.74
N TYR A 101 -7.89 -11.47 -18.90
CA TYR A 101 -7.82 -10.02 -19.04
C TYR A 101 -9.07 -9.31 -18.54
N ASN A 102 -10.25 -9.83 -18.87
CA ASN A 102 -11.52 -9.23 -18.42
C ASN A 102 -11.71 -9.34 -16.91
N ASN A 103 -11.28 -10.45 -16.30
CA ASN A 103 -11.33 -10.62 -14.85
C ASN A 103 -10.39 -9.63 -14.15
N ALA A 104 -9.15 -9.50 -14.65
CA ALA A 104 -8.17 -8.55 -14.14
C ALA A 104 -8.64 -7.10 -14.30
N TYR A 105 -9.21 -6.76 -15.46
CA TYR A 105 -9.77 -5.44 -15.70
C TYR A 105 -10.86 -5.07 -14.70
N ARG A 106 -11.84 -5.97 -14.46
CA ARG A 106 -12.89 -5.71 -13.45
C ARG A 106 -12.32 -5.54 -12.04
N ASN A 107 -11.30 -6.33 -11.69
CA ASN A 107 -10.61 -6.18 -10.41
C ASN A 107 -9.92 -4.82 -10.29
N ALA A 108 -9.20 -4.38 -11.34
CA ALA A 108 -8.55 -3.08 -11.37
C ALA A 108 -9.56 -1.93 -11.23
N ILE A 109 -10.67 -1.97 -11.99
CA ILE A 109 -11.72 -0.95 -11.91
C ILE A 109 -12.30 -0.87 -10.49
N GLY A 110 -12.61 -2.01 -9.86
CA GLY A 110 -13.10 -2.02 -8.48
C GLY A 110 -12.13 -1.38 -7.47
N LYS A 111 -10.81 -1.49 -7.70
CA LYS A 111 -9.79 -0.82 -6.87
C LYS A 111 -9.74 0.68 -7.13
N PHE A 112 -9.81 1.13 -8.37
CA PHE A 112 -9.95 2.56 -8.69
C PHE A 112 -11.18 3.16 -8.00
N GLU A 113 -12.34 2.53 -8.15
CA GLU A 113 -13.59 2.98 -7.52
C GLU A 113 -13.50 3.02 -5.99
N ALA A 114 -12.80 2.06 -5.38
CA ALA A 114 -12.57 2.04 -3.94
C ALA A 114 -11.76 3.25 -3.47
N ILE A 115 -10.67 3.60 -4.19
CA ILE A 115 -9.83 4.76 -3.86
C ILE A 115 -10.62 6.06 -4.04
N HIS A 116 -11.35 6.21 -5.13
CA HIS A 116 -12.23 7.36 -5.35
C HIS A 116 -13.28 7.49 -4.26
N ARG A 117 -13.94 6.40 -3.90
CA ARG A 117 -14.92 6.38 -2.80
C ARG A 117 -14.32 6.86 -1.47
N LEU A 118 -13.10 6.44 -1.14
CA LEU A 118 -12.43 6.92 0.07
C LEU A 118 -12.23 8.43 0.05
N THR A 119 -11.75 8.97 -1.07
CA THR A 119 -11.33 10.37 -1.18
C THR A 119 -12.48 11.34 -1.50
N GLU A 120 -13.58 10.85 -2.05
CA GLU A 120 -14.71 11.70 -2.52
C GLU A 120 -15.97 11.54 -1.66
N GLU A 121 -16.19 10.35 -1.05
CA GLU A 121 -17.43 10.05 -0.34
C GLU A 121 -17.21 9.77 1.16
N ILE A 122 -16.24 8.90 1.50
CA ILE A 122 -16.06 8.40 2.87
C ILE A 122 -15.34 9.44 3.74
N ALA A 123 -14.21 9.96 3.26
CA ALA A 123 -13.34 10.81 4.06
C ALA A 123 -12.77 12.02 3.29
N PRO A 124 -13.58 12.74 2.49
CA PRO A 124 -13.09 13.86 1.66
C PRO A 124 -12.43 14.98 2.46
N ASP A 125 -12.79 15.10 3.74
CA ASP A 125 -12.23 16.11 4.65
C ASP A 125 -10.85 15.69 5.21
N LYS A 126 -10.50 14.40 5.17
CA LYS A 126 -9.29 13.85 5.78
C LYS A 126 -8.21 13.46 4.77
N ILE A 127 -8.61 12.99 3.58
CA ILE A 127 -7.73 12.54 2.52
C ILE A 127 -8.24 12.99 1.16
N GLY A 128 -7.35 13.40 0.26
CA GLY A 128 -7.71 13.78 -1.10
C GLY A 128 -6.86 13.06 -2.13
N LEU A 129 -7.40 12.82 -3.33
CA LEU A 129 -6.69 12.26 -4.46
C LEU A 129 -5.88 13.35 -5.17
N ALA A 130 -4.58 13.13 -5.34
CA ALA A 130 -3.70 13.96 -6.13
C ALA A 130 -3.21 13.21 -7.38
N VAL A 131 -3.11 13.91 -8.48
CA VAL A 131 -2.62 13.36 -9.75
C VAL A 131 -1.30 13.99 -10.22
N ASN A 132 -0.76 14.89 -9.42
CA ASN A 132 0.56 15.48 -9.61
C ASN A 132 1.12 16.04 -8.29
N SER A 133 2.40 16.42 -8.31
CA SER A 133 3.10 16.89 -7.11
C SER A 133 2.59 18.24 -6.57
N ASN A 134 1.99 19.09 -7.40
CA ASN A 134 1.44 20.36 -6.94
C ASN A 134 0.15 20.13 -6.15
N GLU A 135 -0.75 19.31 -6.67
CA GLU A 135 -1.98 18.91 -5.96
C GLU A 135 -1.66 18.19 -4.64
N ALA A 136 -0.68 17.30 -4.64
CA ALA A 136 -0.24 16.62 -3.42
C ALA A 136 0.22 17.64 -2.35
N ARG A 137 1.00 18.65 -2.74
CA ARG A 137 1.45 19.71 -1.83
C ARG A 137 0.30 20.62 -1.37
N GLU A 138 -0.67 20.89 -2.22
CA GLU A 138 -1.85 21.70 -1.87
C GLU A 138 -2.74 20.98 -0.85
N LEU A 139 -3.03 19.71 -1.07
CA LEU A 139 -3.78 18.86 -0.14
C LEU A 139 -3.06 18.77 1.21
N HIS A 140 -1.76 18.49 1.21
CA HIS A 140 -0.97 18.44 2.44
C HIS A 140 -1.00 19.77 3.20
N ARG A 141 -0.83 20.93 2.52
CA ARG A 141 -0.93 22.24 3.16
C ARG A 141 -2.32 22.54 3.73
N SER A 142 -3.36 21.94 3.16
CA SER A 142 -4.72 22.05 3.69
C SER A 142 -4.98 21.16 4.92
N GLY A 143 -3.97 20.38 5.36
CA GLY A 143 -4.05 19.48 6.49
C GLY A 143 -4.64 18.10 6.17
N LYS A 144 -4.80 17.76 4.89
CA LYS A 144 -5.27 16.44 4.46
C LYS A 144 -4.11 15.50 4.20
N LYS A 145 -4.35 14.22 4.42
CA LYS A 145 -3.52 13.15 3.84
C LYS A 145 -3.75 13.09 2.33
N VAL A 146 -2.82 12.51 1.61
CA VAL A 146 -2.85 12.47 0.15
C VAL A 146 -2.84 11.03 -0.33
N ALA A 147 -3.80 10.70 -1.17
CA ALA A 147 -3.82 9.48 -1.97
C ALA A 147 -3.22 9.79 -3.35
N MET A 148 -2.38 8.91 -3.86
CA MET A 148 -1.98 8.85 -5.27
C MET A 148 -2.20 7.42 -5.76
N ILE A 149 -2.30 7.20 -7.07
CA ILE A 149 -2.61 5.88 -7.63
C ILE A 149 -1.46 5.38 -8.49
N GLY A 150 -0.95 4.18 -8.14
CA GLY A 150 -0.07 3.38 -8.96
C GLY A 150 -0.78 2.12 -9.46
N VAL A 151 -0.38 1.61 -10.62
CA VAL A 151 -0.83 0.33 -11.16
C VAL A 151 0.31 -0.66 -11.12
N GLU A 152 0.14 -1.74 -10.42
CA GLU A 152 1.10 -2.83 -10.41
C GLU A 152 0.55 -3.98 -11.26
N ASN A 153 1.33 -4.33 -12.28
CA ASN A 153 1.00 -5.26 -13.35
C ASN A 153 0.02 -4.68 -14.38
N ALA A 154 0.52 -4.43 -15.59
CA ALA A 154 -0.29 -3.95 -16.73
C ALA A 154 -1.23 -5.02 -17.31
N TYR A 155 -1.22 -6.24 -16.78
CA TYR A 155 -2.07 -7.35 -17.21
C TYR A 155 -3.56 -6.99 -17.42
N PRO A 156 -4.19 -6.13 -16.57
CA PRO A 156 -5.58 -5.69 -16.76
C PRO A 156 -5.85 -4.92 -18.05
N LEU A 157 -4.82 -4.36 -18.70
CA LEU A 157 -5.01 -3.69 -19.98
C LEU A 157 -5.47 -4.66 -21.07
N GLY A 158 -5.19 -5.96 -20.91
CA GLY A 158 -5.41 -6.93 -21.98
C GLY A 158 -4.59 -6.57 -23.21
N LEU A 159 -5.19 -6.67 -24.38
CA LEU A 159 -4.57 -6.27 -25.67
C LEU A 159 -5.03 -4.88 -26.15
N ASP A 160 -5.79 -4.17 -25.31
CA ASP A 160 -6.33 -2.85 -25.61
C ASP A 160 -5.52 -1.74 -24.93
N ILE A 161 -4.54 -1.21 -25.65
CA ILE A 161 -3.65 -0.14 -25.17
C ILE A 161 -4.43 1.15 -24.83
N SER A 162 -5.64 1.37 -25.36
CA SER A 162 -6.44 2.55 -25.02
C SER A 162 -6.79 2.61 -23.52
N ARG A 163 -6.77 1.48 -22.82
CA ARG A 163 -6.95 1.41 -21.37
C ARG A 163 -5.84 2.09 -20.57
N VAL A 164 -4.67 2.32 -21.15
CA VAL A 164 -3.63 3.16 -20.50
C VAL A 164 -4.17 4.56 -20.26
N LYS A 165 -4.83 5.13 -21.29
CA LYS A 165 -5.46 6.45 -21.12
C LYS A 165 -6.63 6.42 -20.13
N GLU A 166 -7.45 5.38 -20.17
CA GLU A 166 -8.54 5.22 -19.20
C GLU A 166 -8.01 5.17 -17.76
N PHE A 167 -6.96 4.38 -17.48
CA PHE A 167 -6.36 4.30 -16.15
C PHE A 167 -5.70 5.62 -15.73
N TYR A 168 -5.07 6.32 -16.68
CA TYR A 168 -4.57 7.67 -16.46
C TYR A 168 -5.70 8.64 -16.08
N ASP A 169 -6.81 8.61 -16.80
CA ASP A 169 -7.98 9.46 -16.52
C ASP A 169 -8.62 9.15 -15.15
N ARG A 170 -8.49 7.90 -14.69
CA ARG A 170 -8.90 7.47 -13.34
C ARG A 170 -7.89 7.83 -12.23
N GLY A 171 -6.80 8.50 -12.57
CA GLY A 171 -5.83 9.00 -11.59
C GLY A 171 -4.53 8.22 -11.50
N ALA A 172 -4.32 7.14 -12.23
CA ALA A 172 -3.04 6.43 -12.24
C ALA A 172 -1.90 7.30 -12.79
N ARG A 173 -0.71 7.22 -12.17
CA ARG A 173 0.47 8.00 -12.56
C ARG A 173 1.73 7.20 -12.77
N TYR A 174 1.72 5.94 -12.43
CA TYR A 174 2.71 4.97 -12.89
C TYR A 174 2.07 3.61 -13.14
N MET A 175 2.75 2.76 -13.90
CA MET A 175 2.33 1.40 -14.18
C MET A 175 3.56 0.53 -14.40
N SER A 176 3.63 -0.64 -13.75
CA SER A 176 4.60 -1.68 -14.09
C SER A 176 4.04 -2.61 -15.16
N LEU A 177 4.90 -3.11 -16.04
CA LEU A 177 4.47 -3.94 -17.18
C LEU A 177 4.09 -5.36 -16.76
N SER A 178 4.76 -5.89 -15.74
CA SER A 178 4.45 -7.19 -15.13
C SER A 178 4.70 -7.17 -13.63
N HIS A 179 4.31 -8.23 -12.94
CA HIS A 179 4.68 -8.53 -11.56
C HIS A 179 5.18 -9.97 -11.48
N ASN A 180 4.55 -10.86 -10.71
CA ASN A 180 4.88 -12.28 -10.67
C ASN A 180 4.18 -13.01 -11.83
N GLY A 181 4.95 -13.46 -12.82
CA GLY A 181 4.47 -14.08 -14.05
C GLY A 181 4.55 -13.15 -15.27
N HIS A 182 4.80 -13.73 -16.44
CA HIS A 182 4.87 -13.01 -17.69
C HIS A 182 3.53 -12.38 -18.04
N SER A 183 3.53 -11.10 -18.37
CA SER A 183 2.36 -10.43 -18.93
C SER A 183 2.43 -10.42 -20.48
N GLN A 184 1.39 -9.95 -21.12
CA GLN A 184 1.40 -9.73 -22.57
C GLN A 184 2.34 -8.58 -22.99
N PHE A 185 2.91 -7.85 -22.05
CA PHE A 185 3.80 -6.70 -22.31
C PHE A 185 5.28 -7.02 -22.11
N CYS A 186 5.60 -7.91 -21.17
CA CYS A 186 6.99 -8.29 -20.93
C CYS A 186 7.11 -9.56 -20.10
N ASP A 187 8.31 -10.11 -20.14
CA ASP A 187 8.74 -11.14 -19.18
C ASP A 187 8.83 -10.57 -17.76
N SER A 188 8.62 -11.44 -16.78
CA SER A 188 8.76 -11.12 -15.37
C SER A 188 10.04 -11.73 -14.80
N ASN A 189 10.49 -11.17 -13.66
CA ASN A 189 11.64 -11.68 -12.92
C ASN A 189 11.49 -13.15 -12.47
N THR A 190 10.25 -13.65 -12.36
CA THR A 190 10.00 -15.05 -12.03
C THR A 190 10.38 -16.00 -13.17
N GLY A 191 10.39 -15.53 -14.42
CA GLY A 191 10.87 -16.29 -15.57
C GLY A 191 12.38 -16.55 -15.54
N GLU A 192 13.17 -15.71 -14.86
CA GLU A 192 14.61 -15.97 -14.68
C GLU A 192 14.89 -17.25 -13.92
N LEU A 193 14.09 -17.57 -12.92
CA LEU A 193 14.27 -18.76 -12.07
C LEU A 193 14.07 -20.05 -12.87
N ASP A 194 13.17 -20.04 -13.83
CA ASP A 194 12.81 -21.22 -14.61
C ASP A 194 13.48 -21.24 -16.01
N SER A 195 14.24 -20.20 -16.36
CA SER A 195 14.80 -19.98 -17.70
C SER A 195 13.76 -20.03 -18.81
N LEU A 196 12.53 -19.64 -18.48
CA LEU A 196 11.37 -19.66 -19.38
C LEU A 196 11.05 -18.24 -19.89
N TRP A 197 11.99 -17.67 -20.63
CA TRP A 197 11.75 -16.40 -21.32
C TRP A 197 10.78 -16.60 -22.49
N VAL A 198 9.80 -15.73 -22.62
CA VAL A 198 8.80 -15.73 -23.71
C VAL A 198 9.19 -14.69 -24.77
N ASP A 199 9.48 -13.49 -24.34
CA ASP A 199 9.78 -12.34 -25.19
C ASP A 199 11.24 -11.89 -25.10
N ASN A 200 12.01 -12.46 -24.19
CA ASN A 200 13.39 -12.07 -23.86
C ASN A 200 13.47 -10.57 -23.47
N GLY A 201 12.51 -10.14 -22.66
CA GLY A 201 12.36 -8.79 -22.16
C GLY A 201 10.98 -8.22 -22.42
N VAL A 202 10.89 -7.17 -23.21
CA VAL A 202 9.64 -6.49 -23.57
C VAL A 202 9.10 -7.08 -24.87
N SER A 203 7.79 -7.39 -24.91
CA SER A 203 7.12 -7.88 -26.13
C SER A 203 6.92 -6.76 -27.17
N ASP A 204 6.51 -7.11 -28.39
CA ASP A 204 6.15 -6.12 -29.42
C ASP A 204 4.99 -5.20 -28.97
N LEU A 205 4.10 -5.68 -28.13
CA LEU A 205 3.00 -4.89 -27.56
C LEU A 205 3.50 -3.96 -26.44
N GLY A 206 4.48 -4.40 -25.68
CA GLY A 206 5.12 -3.62 -24.60
C GLY A 206 6.03 -2.54 -25.12
#